data_04d4e6cd1d03c4a90b8d31e782f24744
#
_entry.id   04d4e6cd1d03c4a90b8d31e782f24744
#
_cell.length_a   1.000
_cell.length_b   1.000
_cell.length_c   1.000
_cell.angle_alpha   90.00
_cell.angle_beta   90.00
_cell.angle_gamma   90.00
#
_symmetry.space_group_name_H-M   'P 1'
#
loop_
_entity.id
_entity.type
_entity.pdbx_description
1 polymer ?
#
loop_
_entity_poly.entity_id
_entity_poly.type
_entity_poly.pdbx_seq_one_letter_code
_entity_poly.pdbx_strand_id
1 'polypeptide(L)'
;YVSMKLHDFSPAEKNMLSALDFAEKSNDPISIGCAYRGLGEIMKASEKAEDAAVYFEKAITAFQKAGDTYGVEEVKELMSK
;
A
#
# COMPACT_ATOMS: atom_id res chain seq x y z
N TYR A 1 21.47 -0.48 17.35
CA TYR A 1 20.91 0.57 16.50
C TYR A 1 21.33 0.41 15.05
N VAL A 2 22.29 -0.43 14.85
CA VAL A 2 22.61 -0.84 13.48
C VAL A 2 21.39 -1.46 12.80
N SER A 3 20.58 -2.16 13.57
CA SER A 3 19.36 -2.77 13.04
C SER A 3 18.38 -1.74 12.49
N MET A 4 18.44 -0.50 12.95
CA MET A 4 17.60 0.56 12.41
C MET A 4 17.89 0.81 10.93
N LYS A 5 19.16 0.69 10.55
CA LYS A 5 19.52 0.83 9.14
C LYS A 5 18.99 -0.32 8.32
N LEU A 6 18.93 -1.50 8.91
CA LEU A 6 18.40 -2.67 8.23
C LEU A 6 16.89 -2.57 8.02
N HIS A 7 16.22 -1.75 8.82
CA HIS A 7 14.79 -1.57 8.75
C HIS A 7 14.38 -0.19 8.24
N ASP A 8 15.29 0.46 7.51
CA ASP A 8 14.99 1.75 6.92
C ASP A 8 14.21 1.56 5.63
N PHE A 9 12.92 1.83 5.71
CA PHE A 9 12.02 1.70 4.56
C PHE A 9 11.78 3.02 3.84
N SER A 10 12.49 4.08 4.23
CA SER A 10 12.28 5.41 3.65
C SER A 10 12.41 5.44 2.12
N PRO A 11 13.44 4.82 1.51
CA PRO A 11 13.53 4.82 0.05
C PRO A 11 12.36 4.08 -0.60
N ALA A 12 11.95 2.94 -0.02
CA ALA A 12 10.83 2.18 -0.56
C ALA A 12 9.53 2.96 -0.44
N GLU A 13 9.31 3.58 0.71
CA GLU A 13 8.13 4.40 0.95
C GLU A 13 8.08 5.55 -0.05
N LYS A 14 9.20 6.22 -0.25
CA LYS A 14 9.29 7.34 -1.19
C LYS A 14 8.97 6.89 -2.61
N ASN A 15 9.50 5.74 -3.02
CA ASN A 15 9.23 5.18 -4.33
C ASN A 15 7.74 4.86 -4.50
N MET A 16 7.12 4.30 -3.47
CA MET A 16 5.70 3.98 -3.53
C MET A 16 4.84 5.23 -3.58
N LEU A 17 5.24 6.29 -2.87
CA LEU A 17 4.52 7.56 -2.93
C LEU A 17 4.61 8.19 -4.31
N SER A 18 5.76 8.07 -4.96
CA SER A 18 5.93 8.54 -6.34
C SER A 18 5.05 7.72 -7.28
N ALA A 19 5.00 6.41 -7.09
CA ALA A 19 4.16 5.54 -7.90
C ALA A 19 2.68 5.89 -7.70
N LEU A 20 2.28 6.19 -6.47
CA LEU A 20 0.92 6.59 -6.17
C LEU A 20 0.56 7.89 -6.88
N ASP A 21 1.45 8.88 -6.83
CA ASP A 21 1.23 10.16 -7.50
C ASP A 21 1.04 9.94 -9.01
N PHE A 22 1.89 9.12 -9.60
CA PHE A 22 1.79 8.78 -11.02
C PHE A 22 0.48 8.07 -11.33
N ALA A 23 0.10 7.13 -10.48
CA ALA A 23 -1.14 6.37 -10.66
C ALA A 23 -2.36 7.29 -10.57
N GLU A 24 -2.35 8.22 -9.64
CA GLU A 24 -3.45 9.18 -9.49
C GLU A 24 -3.58 10.06 -10.71
N LYS A 25 -2.45 10.49 -11.27
CA LYS A 25 -2.45 11.30 -12.48
C LYS A 25 -2.95 10.49 -13.67
N SER A 26 -2.66 9.21 -13.71
CA SER A 26 -3.14 8.30 -14.76
C SER A 26 -4.63 7.99 -14.61
N ASN A 27 -5.17 8.23 -13.43
CA ASN A 27 -6.56 7.92 -13.10
C ASN A 27 -6.88 6.43 -13.28
N ASP A 28 -5.90 5.57 -12.94
CA ASP A 28 -6.04 4.12 -13.07
C ASP A 28 -6.27 3.51 -11.68
N PRO A 29 -7.50 3.09 -11.37
CA PRO A 29 -7.80 2.59 -10.03
C PRO A 29 -7.02 1.34 -9.65
N ILE A 30 -6.65 0.49 -10.60
CA ILE A 30 -5.86 -0.69 -10.31
C ILE A 30 -4.45 -0.27 -9.88
N SER A 31 -3.83 0.65 -10.59
CA SER A 31 -2.51 1.17 -10.22
C SER A 31 -2.55 1.87 -8.88
N ILE A 32 -3.59 2.66 -8.63
CA ILE A 32 -3.78 3.33 -7.34
C ILE A 32 -3.89 2.30 -6.22
N GLY A 33 -4.69 1.26 -6.42
CA GLY A 33 -4.85 0.20 -5.44
C GLY A 33 -3.53 -0.51 -5.15
N CYS A 34 -2.77 -0.82 -6.18
CA CYS A 34 -1.46 -1.46 -6.02
C CYS A 34 -0.49 -0.59 -5.23
N ALA A 35 -0.47 0.72 -5.49
CA ALA A 35 0.39 1.65 -4.78
C ALA A 35 0.02 1.72 -3.30
N TYR A 36 -1.27 1.82 -2.99
CA TYR A 36 -1.72 1.83 -1.60
C TYR A 36 -1.41 0.50 -0.90
N ARG A 37 -1.59 -0.61 -1.60
CA ARG A 37 -1.25 -1.91 -1.03
C ARG A 37 0.23 -1.96 -0.66
N GLY A 38 1.10 -1.50 -1.56
CA GLY A 38 2.53 -1.46 -1.31
C GLY A 38 2.88 -0.60 -0.10
N LEU A 39 2.25 0.58 0.01
CA LEU A 39 2.45 1.45 1.16
C LEU A 39 1.99 0.77 2.44
N GLY A 40 0.84 0.08 2.40
CA GLY A 40 0.35 -0.65 3.56
C GLY A 40 1.32 -1.74 4.01
N GLU A 41 1.90 -2.46 3.07
CA GLU A 41 2.88 -3.49 3.38
C GLU A 41 4.13 -2.90 4.03
N ILE A 42 4.59 -1.75 3.53
CA ILE A 42 5.74 -1.06 4.10
C ILE A 42 5.44 -0.60 5.53
N MET A 43 4.27 -0.03 5.75
CA MET A 43 3.88 0.42 7.07
C MET A 43 3.77 -0.74 8.04
N LYS A 44 3.22 -1.87 7.59
CA LYS A 44 3.12 -3.06 8.40
C LYS A 44 4.50 -3.60 8.79
N ALA A 45 5.42 -3.62 7.84
CA ALA A 45 6.79 -4.05 8.09
C ALA A 45 7.52 -3.10 9.04
N SER A 46 7.13 -1.82 9.04
CA SER A 46 7.69 -0.80 9.92
C SER A 46 7.00 -0.75 11.28
N GLU A 47 6.08 -1.67 11.53
CA GLU A 47 5.31 -1.74 12.78
C GLU A 47 4.37 -0.55 12.98
N LYS A 48 3.94 0.06 11.89
CA LYS A 48 2.97 1.14 11.90
C LYS A 48 1.60 0.60 11.48
N ALA A 49 1.02 -0.22 12.34
CA ALA A 49 -0.20 -0.96 12.03
C ALA A 49 -1.38 -0.04 11.68
N GLU A 50 -1.48 1.09 12.36
CA GLU A 50 -2.58 2.03 12.09
C GLU A 50 -2.47 2.62 10.70
N ASP A 51 -1.27 3.04 10.31
CA ASP A 51 -1.05 3.58 8.98
C ASP A 51 -1.24 2.50 7.93
N ALA A 52 -0.79 1.29 8.22
CA ALA A 52 -0.98 0.16 7.32
C ALA A 52 -2.46 -0.08 7.05
N ALA A 53 -3.28 -0.05 8.10
CA ALA A 53 -4.73 -0.25 7.95
C ALA A 53 -5.35 0.82 7.06
N VAL A 54 -4.95 2.07 7.23
CA VAL A 54 -5.45 3.17 6.40
C VAL A 54 -5.12 2.93 4.93
N TYR A 55 -3.88 2.59 4.63
CA TYR A 55 -3.47 2.36 3.25
C TYR A 55 -4.17 1.14 2.66
N PHE A 56 -4.32 0.07 3.44
CA PHE A 56 -5.02 -1.12 2.95
C PHE A 56 -6.48 -0.82 2.64
N GLU A 57 -7.15 -0.03 3.49
CA GLU A 57 -8.54 0.35 3.22
C GLU A 57 -8.64 1.17 1.93
N LYS A 58 -7.72 2.08 1.71
CA LYS A 58 -7.69 2.87 0.48
C LYS A 58 -7.44 1.97 -0.73
N ALA A 59 -6.59 0.97 -0.59
CA ALA A 59 -6.35 0.01 -1.66
C ALA A 59 -7.63 -0.76 -1.99
N ILE A 60 -8.35 -1.21 -0.98
CA ILE A 60 -9.61 -1.91 -1.17
C ILE A 60 -10.60 -1.03 -1.94
N THR A 61 -10.73 0.23 -1.53
CA THR A 61 -11.63 1.16 -2.21
C THR A 61 -11.26 1.32 -3.68
N ALA A 62 -9.97 1.46 -3.97
CA ALA A 62 -9.51 1.60 -5.35
C ALA A 62 -9.80 0.35 -6.17
N PHE A 63 -9.53 -0.83 -5.61
CA PHE A 63 -9.81 -2.07 -6.31
C PHE A 63 -11.31 -2.27 -6.52
N GLN A 64 -12.13 -1.87 -5.57
CA GLN A 64 -13.58 -1.93 -5.72
C GLN A 64 -14.06 -1.05 -6.87
N LYS A 65 -13.49 0.13 -7.00
CA LYS A 65 -13.83 1.02 -8.13
C LYS A 65 -13.46 0.39 -9.46
N ALA A 66 -12.37 -0.36 -9.48
CA ALA A 66 -11.92 -1.04 -10.70
C ALA A 66 -12.71 -2.31 -10.99
N GLY A 67 -13.52 -2.78 -10.03
CA GLY A 67 -14.20 -4.05 -10.15
C GLY A 67 -13.26 -5.23 -9.97
N ASP A 68 -12.11 -5.01 -9.36
CA ASP A 68 -11.09 -6.05 -9.15
C ASP A 68 -11.31 -6.72 -7.79
N THR A 69 -12.17 -7.72 -7.77
CA THR A 69 -12.47 -8.45 -6.55
C THR A 69 -11.26 -9.24 -6.05
N TYR A 70 -10.42 -9.70 -6.96
CA TYR A 70 -9.21 -10.42 -6.60
C TYR A 70 -8.27 -9.53 -5.80
N GLY A 71 -8.07 -8.29 -6.24
CA GLY A 71 -7.25 -7.33 -5.52
C GLY A 71 -7.79 -7.03 -4.13
N VAL A 72 -9.11 -6.89 -4.02
CA VAL A 72 -9.77 -6.66 -2.73
C VAL A 72 -9.50 -7.81 -1.78
N GLU A 73 -9.68 -9.05 -2.26
CA GLU A 73 -9.46 -10.23 -1.44
C GLU A 73 -8.00 -10.33 -0.99
N GLU A 74 -7.07 -10.03 -1.87
CA GLU A 74 -5.65 -10.07 -1.56
C GLU A 74 -5.30 -9.09 -0.45
N VAL A 75 -5.84 -7.87 -0.52
CA VAL A 75 -5.58 -6.86 0.52
C VAL A 75 -6.20 -7.28 1.84
N LYS A 76 -7.41 -7.81 1.82
CA LYS A 76 -8.06 -8.29 3.04
C LYS A 76 -7.25 -9.38 3.71
N GLU A 77 -6.66 -10.27 2.92
CA GLU A 77 -5.79 -11.31 3.44
C GLU A 77 -4.55 -10.72 4.12
N LEU A 78 -3.97 -9.71 3.49
CA LEU A 78 -2.82 -9.01 4.08
C LEU A 78 -3.19 -8.36 5.41
N MET A 79 -4.38 -7.80 5.50
CA MET A 79 -4.85 -7.15 6.73
C MET A 79 -5.04 -8.15 7.87
N SER A 80 -5.42 -9.38 7.55
CA SER A 80 -5.67 -10.37 8.59
C SER A 80 -4.40 -11.06 9.08
N LYS A 81 -3.28 -10.84 8.45
CA LYS A 81 -2.00 -11.36 8.92
C LYS A 81 -1.38 -10.38 9.90
#